data_a38b91585047b410a5092de6ae732411
#
_entry.id   a38b91585047b410a5092de6ae732411
#
_cell.length_a   1.000
_cell.length_b   1.000
_cell.length_c   1.000
_cell.angle_alpha   90.00
_cell.angle_beta   90.00
_cell.angle_gamma   90.00
#
_symmetry.space_group_name_H-M   'P 1'
#
loop_
_entity.id
_entity.type
_entity.pdbx_description
1 polymer ?
#
loop_
_entity_poly.entity_id
_entity_poly.type
_entity_poly.pdbx_seq_one_letter_code
_entity_poly.pdbx_strand_id
1 'polypeptide(L)'
;MSEKINITIIGAAGKMGCELIRQISNSSNYNLVAAIEGKDSKFIGEDAYKIAGSSIEGIKISEDLISAVTKSDALIDFSSIESTLYATELSAQARIVHVIGTTGFDKKHDEMIQAAARHATIIKSGNMSLGLNILLGVVQNASKLLDDNWSVEISEVHHKEKKDHPSGTALSLGSFVANGMDIDLENKKVIDDPIDIKDEINLTKMKEGLVRKKGDIGFSSYRKEGVVGDHSVIFEGNNERIALAHIAESRDIFANGALKAASWGQDKEPGLYTMQDVLGF
;
A
#
# COMPACT_ATOMS: atom_id res chain seq x y z
N MET A 1 3.57 -11.95 -28.77
CA MET A 1 2.72 -11.56 -27.62
C MET A 1 3.49 -12.04 -26.39
N SER A 2 3.76 -11.18 -25.40
CA SER A 2 4.36 -11.63 -24.14
C SER A 2 3.41 -12.62 -23.46
N GLU A 3 3.97 -13.66 -22.85
CA GLU A 3 3.22 -14.64 -22.07
C GLU A 3 2.53 -13.92 -20.89
N LYS A 4 1.28 -14.29 -20.58
CA LYS A 4 0.55 -13.68 -19.45
C LYS A 4 1.17 -14.16 -18.14
N ILE A 5 1.24 -13.28 -17.16
CA ILE A 5 1.71 -13.62 -15.82
C ILE A 5 0.60 -14.36 -15.06
N ASN A 6 0.89 -15.56 -14.59
CA ASN A 6 -0.03 -16.38 -13.81
C ASN A 6 -0.01 -15.96 -12.35
N ILE A 7 -1.15 -15.45 -11.87
CA ILE A 7 -1.29 -14.86 -10.53
C ILE A 7 -2.21 -15.70 -9.66
N THR A 8 -1.78 -15.97 -8.44
CA THR A 8 -2.62 -16.41 -7.35
C THR A 8 -2.93 -15.26 -6.41
N ILE A 9 -4.20 -15.13 -6.04
CA ILE A 9 -4.66 -14.13 -5.05
C ILE A 9 -4.91 -14.83 -3.71
N ILE A 10 -4.29 -14.34 -2.65
CA ILE A 10 -4.49 -14.79 -1.27
C ILE A 10 -5.33 -13.75 -0.53
N GLY A 11 -6.39 -14.20 0.18
CA GLY A 11 -7.45 -13.34 0.68
C GLY A 11 -8.44 -12.95 -0.42
N ALA A 12 -8.76 -13.91 -1.31
CA ALA A 12 -9.47 -13.71 -2.57
C ALA A 12 -10.90 -13.17 -2.41
N ALA A 13 -11.61 -13.52 -1.34
CA ALA A 13 -12.97 -13.05 -1.05
C ALA A 13 -12.99 -11.72 -0.25
N GLY A 14 -11.83 -11.21 0.15
CA GLY A 14 -11.69 -9.90 0.80
C GLY A 14 -11.93 -8.74 -0.18
N LYS A 15 -12.07 -7.51 0.36
CA LYS A 15 -12.29 -6.30 -0.47
C LYS A 15 -11.19 -6.12 -1.52
N MET A 16 -9.92 -6.29 -1.13
CA MET A 16 -8.79 -6.17 -2.05
C MET A 16 -8.66 -7.36 -3.00
N GLY A 17 -8.92 -8.60 -2.50
CA GLY A 17 -8.92 -9.79 -3.34
C GLY A 17 -9.93 -9.70 -4.48
N CYS A 18 -11.17 -9.31 -4.17
CA CYS A 18 -12.20 -9.07 -5.19
C CYS A 18 -11.80 -8.00 -6.20
N GLU A 19 -11.16 -6.91 -5.74
CA GLU A 19 -10.69 -5.84 -6.64
C GLU A 19 -9.58 -6.34 -7.58
N LEU A 20 -8.60 -7.06 -7.06
CA LEU A 20 -7.54 -7.69 -7.85
C LEU A 20 -8.10 -8.65 -8.90
N ILE A 21 -9.05 -9.50 -8.53
CA ILE A 21 -9.71 -10.44 -9.45
C ILE A 21 -10.43 -9.68 -10.57
N ARG A 22 -11.15 -8.58 -10.25
CA ARG A 22 -11.77 -7.71 -11.27
C ARG A 22 -10.75 -7.11 -12.24
N GLN A 23 -9.64 -6.57 -11.71
CA GLN A 23 -8.59 -5.99 -12.55
C GLN A 23 -7.93 -7.05 -13.44
N ILE A 24 -7.66 -8.24 -12.91
CA ILE A 24 -7.13 -9.37 -13.70
C ILE A 24 -8.11 -9.79 -14.78
N SER A 25 -9.42 -9.86 -14.48
CA SER A 25 -10.45 -10.26 -15.45
C SER A 25 -10.55 -9.32 -16.66
N ASN A 26 -10.19 -8.05 -16.48
CA ASN A 26 -10.19 -7.02 -17.52
C ASN A 26 -8.83 -6.84 -18.21
N SER A 27 -7.81 -7.59 -17.81
CA SER A 27 -6.44 -7.43 -18.30
C SER A 27 -6.07 -8.46 -19.36
N SER A 28 -5.29 -8.03 -20.35
CA SER A 28 -4.63 -8.93 -21.30
C SER A 28 -3.29 -9.49 -20.81
N ASN A 29 -2.73 -8.94 -19.73
CA ASN A 29 -1.38 -9.23 -19.27
C ASN A 29 -1.32 -10.25 -18.12
N TYR A 30 -2.45 -10.51 -17.48
CA TYR A 30 -2.53 -11.34 -16.29
C TYR A 30 -3.52 -12.49 -16.49
N ASN A 31 -3.27 -13.58 -15.78
CA ASN A 31 -4.13 -14.75 -15.72
C ASN A 31 -4.33 -15.14 -14.26
N LEU A 32 -5.58 -15.20 -13.78
CA LEU A 32 -5.88 -15.76 -12.47
C LEU A 32 -5.80 -17.27 -12.54
N VAL A 33 -4.86 -17.90 -11.82
CA VAL A 33 -4.69 -19.35 -11.82
C VAL A 33 -5.20 -20.02 -10.55
N ALA A 34 -5.28 -19.25 -9.45
CA ALA A 34 -5.89 -19.71 -8.20
C ALA A 34 -6.37 -18.52 -7.36
N ALA A 35 -7.36 -18.79 -6.51
CA ALA A 35 -7.93 -17.87 -5.53
C ALA A 35 -7.96 -18.58 -4.19
N ILE A 36 -7.26 -18.05 -3.19
CA ILE A 36 -7.01 -18.69 -1.91
C ILE A 36 -7.69 -17.95 -0.77
N GLU A 37 -8.32 -18.72 0.11
CA GLU A 37 -8.91 -18.27 1.37
C GLU A 37 -8.52 -19.21 2.51
N GLY A 38 -8.69 -18.75 3.74
CA GLY A 38 -8.50 -19.60 4.92
C GLY A 38 -9.52 -20.76 4.95
N LYS A 39 -9.13 -21.89 5.52
CA LYS A 39 -9.92 -23.14 5.58
C LYS A 39 -11.35 -22.98 6.12
N ASP A 40 -11.55 -22.02 7.03
CA ASP A 40 -12.86 -21.77 7.66
C ASP A 40 -13.69 -20.73 6.89
N SER A 41 -13.23 -20.29 5.71
CA SER A 41 -13.94 -19.33 4.89
C SER A 41 -15.20 -19.94 4.27
N LYS A 42 -16.33 -19.28 4.45
CA LYS A 42 -17.61 -19.68 3.83
C LYS A 42 -17.61 -19.61 2.29
N PHE A 43 -16.58 -19.06 1.71
CA PHE A 43 -16.43 -18.91 0.25
C PHE A 43 -15.67 -20.07 -0.40
N ILE A 44 -15.16 -21.02 0.37
CA ILE A 44 -14.50 -22.21 -0.19
C ILE A 44 -15.46 -22.96 -1.14
N GLY A 45 -15.00 -23.22 -2.37
CA GLY A 45 -15.77 -23.87 -3.43
C GLY A 45 -16.62 -22.92 -4.28
N GLU A 46 -16.84 -21.68 -3.85
CA GLU A 46 -17.50 -20.65 -4.66
C GLU A 46 -16.60 -20.17 -5.82
N ASP A 47 -17.19 -19.62 -6.85
CA ASP A 47 -16.43 -19.08 -7.97
C ASP A 47 -15.87 -17.67 -7.63
N ALA A 48 -14.56 -17.51 -7.75
CA ALA A 48 -13.84 -16.30 -7.37
C ALA A 48 -14.26 -15.09 -8.23
N TYR A 49 -14.47 -15.28 -9.52
CA TYR A 49 -14.91 -14.22 -10.41
C TYR A 49 -16.32 -13.75 -10.06
N LYS A 50 -17.23 -14.70 -9.74
CA LYS A 50 -18.59 -14.40 -9.33
C LYS A 50 -18.61 -13.62 -8.01
N ILE A 51 -17.80 -14.01 -7.01
CA ILE A 51 -17.66 -13.30 -5.73
C ILE A 51 -17.12 -11.89 -5.97
N ALA A 52 -16.19 -11.73 -6.92
CA ALA A 52 -15.66 -10.43 -7.33
C ALA A 52 -16.64 -9.58 -8.18
N GLY A 53 -17.80 -10.12 -8.58
CA GLY A 53 -18.78 -9.43 -9.42
C GLY A 53 -18.39 -9.34 -10.89
N SER A 54 -17.55 -10.24 -11.39
CA SER A 54 -17.21 -10.38 -12.81
C SER A 54 -18.20 -11.29 -13.54
N SER A 55 -18.31 -11.13 -14.85
CA SER A 55 -19.10 -12.00 -15.73
C SER A 55 -18.35 -13.26 -16.18
N ILE A 56 -17.07 -13.40 -15.84
CA ILE A 56 -16.26 -14.59 -16.10
C ILE A 56 -16.50 -15.61 -15.01
N GLU A 57 -16.29 -16.87 -15.29
CA GLU A 57 -16.35 -17.99 -14.32
C GLU A 57 -15.20 -18.97 -14.58
N GLY A 58 -14.93 -19.83 -13.60
CA GLY A 58 -14.05 -21.00 -13.79
C GLY A 58 -12.94 -21.19 -12.76
N ILE A 59 -12.72 -20.22 -11.85
CA ILE A 59 -11.75 -20.37 -10.76
C ILE A 59 -12.48 -20.49 -9.43
N LYS A 60 -12.38 -21.67 -8.81
CA LYS A 60 -12.95 -21.89 -7.48
C LYS A 60 -12.01 -21.46 -6.37
N ILE A 61 -12.57 -20.79 -5.35
CA ILE A 61 -11.85 -20.45 -4.14
C ILE A 61 -11.48 -21.73 -3.38
N SER A 62 -10.22 -21.86 -3.01
CA SER A 62 -9.64 -23.03 -2.35
C SER A 62 -8.77 -22.62 -1.15
N GLU A 63 -8.50 -23.58 -0.26
CA GLU A 63 -7.49 -23.44 0.81
C GLU A 63 -6.12 -24.01 0.40
N ASP A 64 -6.02 -24.69 -0.75
CA ASP A 64 -4.82 -25.40 -1.22
C ASP A 64 -3.81 -24.43 -1.86
N LEU A 65 -3.06 -23.75 -0.99
CA LEU A 65 -2.01 -22.84 -1.42
C LEU A 65 -0.81 -23.58 -2.06
N ILE A 66 -0.52 -24.82 -1.64
CA ILE A 66 0.60 -25.59 -2.21
C ILE A 66 0.37 -25.84 -3.70
N SER A 67 -0.80 -26.37 -4.07
CA SER A 67 -1.13 -26.58 -5.48
C SER A 67 -1.23 -25.27 -6.27
N ALA A 68 -1.64 -24.17 -5.63
CA ALA A 68 -1.70 -22.85 -6.26
C ALA A 68 -0.31 -22.33 -6.63
N VAL A 69 0.64 -22.41 -5.71
CA VAL A 69 2.03 -21.94 -5.91
C VAL A 69 2.69 -22.62 -7.12
N THR A 70 2.42 -23.94 -7.34
CA THR A 70 3.02 -24.68 -8.47
C THR A 70 2.58 -24.21 -9.86
N LYS A 71 1.52 -23.37 -9.94
CA LYS A 71 0.94 -22.86 -11.18
C LYS A 71 1.16 -21.37 -11.35
N SER A 72 1.81 -20.73 -10.38
CA SER A 72 1.91 -19.28 -10.28
C SER A 72 3.28 -18.76 -10.66
N ASP A 73 3.32 -17.62 -11.31
CA ASP A 73 4.50 -16.80 -11.47
C ASP A 73 4.59 -15.77 -10.33
N ALA A 74 3.44 -15.38 -9.77
CA ALA A 74 3.35 -14.46 -8.65
C ALA A 74 2.19 -14.75 -7.70
N LEU A 75 2.42 -14.51 -6.40
CA LEU A 75 1.39 -14.42 -5.37
C LEU A 75 1.12 -12.94 -5.06
N ILE A 76 -0.14 -12.56 -4.93
CA ILE A 76 -0.53 -11.24 -4.40
C ILE A 76 -1.39 -11.47 -3.15
N ASP A 77 -0.93 -10.93 -2.04
CA ASP A 77 -1.43 -11.27 -0.71
C ASP A 77 -1.95 -10.05 0.05
N PHE A 78 -3.26 -10.05 0.33
CA PHE A 78 -3.95 -9.11 1.21
C PHE A 78 -4.80 -9.90 2.22
N SER A 79 -4.16 -10.75 3.01
CA SER A 79 -4.85 -11.69 3.90
C SER A 79 -4.57 -11.41 5.39
N SER A 80 -3.96 -12.34 6.07
CA SER A 80 -3.56 -12.27 7.47
C SER A 80 -2.05 -12.50 7.63
N ILE A 81 -1.48 -12.07 8.76
CA ILE A 81 -0.06 -12.28 9.04
C ILE A 81 0.33 -13.76 8.94
N GLU A 82 -0.46 -14.65 9.54
CA GLU A 82 -0.20 -16.10 9.53
C GLU A 82 -0.20 -16.65 8.09
N SER A 83 -1.22 -16.31 7.29
CA SER A 83 -1.32 -16.72 5.90
C SER A 83 -0.16 -16.18 5.07
N THR A 84 0.20 -14.91 5.26
CA THR A 84 1.31 -14.27 4.56
C THR A 84 2.65 -14.96 4.87
N LEU A 85 2.93 -15.28 6.13
CA LEU A 85 4.18 -15.96 6.49
C LEU A 85 4.27 -17.35 5.86
N TYR A 86 3.17 -18.09 5.84
CA TYR A 86 3.10 -19.39 5.16
C TYR A 86 3.30 -19.25 3.64
N ALA A 87 2.63 -18.28 3.02
CA ALA A 87 2.80 -17.99 1.59
C ALA A 87 4.24 -17.54 1.27
N THR A 88 4.86 -16.78 2.16
CA THR A 88 6.25 -16.32 2.02
C THR A 88 7.22 -17.52 2.01
N GLU A 89 7.01 -18.49 2.88
CA GLU A 89 7.82 -19.72 2.92
C GLU A 89 7.67 -20.52 1.62
N LEU A 90 6.44 -20.71 1.13
CA LEU A 90 6.16 -21.41 -0.12
C LEU A 90 6.72 -20.67 -1.34
N SER A 91 6.60 -19.35 -1.38
CA SER A 91 7.16 -18.54 -2.48
C SER A 91 8.68 -18.64 -2.55
N ALA A 92 9.36 -18.72 -1.41
CA ALA A 92 10.80 -18.92 -1.33
C ALA A 92 11.21 -20.31 -1.85
N GLN A 93 10.44 -21.36 -1.53
CA GLN A 93 10.68 -22.72 -2.03
C GLN A 93 10.47 -22.80 -3.55
N ALA A 94 9.42 -22.16 -4.07
CA ALA A 94 9.09 -22.14 -5.49
C ALA A 94 9.89 -21.12 -6.31
N ARG A 95 10.56 -20.17 -5.65
CA ARG A 95 11.32 -19.05 -6.26
C ARG A 95 10.46 -18.16 -7.14
N ILE A 96 9.23 -17.87 -6.71
CA ILE A 96 8.28 -17.02 -7.41
C ILE A 96 8.15 -15.66 -6.73
N VAL A 97 7.57 -14.70 -7.44
CA VAL A 97 7.31 -13.35 -6.89
C VAL A 97 6.23 -13.41 -5.80
N HIS A 98 6.42 -12.69 -4.70
CA HIS A 98 5.41 -12.51 -3.67
C HIS A 98 5.21 -11.03 -3.36
N VAL A 99 4.02 -10.50 -3.68
CA VAL A 99 3.61 -9.13 -3.38
C VAL A 99 2.77 -9.13 -2.11
N ILE A 100 3.29 -8.48 -1.05
CA ILE A 100 2.69 -8.46 0.28
C ILE A 100 2.06 -7.08 0.54
N GLY A 101 0.74 -7.03 0.53
CA GLY A 101 -0.07 -5.88 0.94
C GLY A 101 -0.66 -6.02 2.35
N THR A 102 -0.50 -7.17 3.00
CA THR A 102 -0.84 -7.39 4.40
C THR A 102 0.00 -6.49 5.29
N THR A 103 -0.58 -5.99 6.38
CA THR A 103 0.05 -5.07 7.34
C THR A 103 0.00 -5.60 8.76
N GLY A 104 0.68 -4.93 9.69
CA GLY A 104 0.66 -5.28 11.11
C GLY A 104 1.76 -6.25 11.55
N PHE A 105 2.79 -6.45 10.73
CA PHE A 105 3.95 -7.28 11.09
C PHE A 105 4.74 -6.65 12.23
N ASP A 106 5.25 -7.51 13.11
CA ASP A 106 6.26 -7.16 14.09
C ASP A 106 7.68 -7.47 13.56
N LYS A 107 8.69 -7.12 14.34
CA LYS A 107 10.09 -7.32 13.97
C LYS A 107 10.43 -8.79 13.66
N LYS A 108 9.86 -9.75 14.40
CA LYS A 108 10.09 -11.18 14.18
C LYS A 108 9.52 -11.64 12.83
N HIS A 109 8.31 -11.17 12.50
CA HIS A 109 7.71 -11.44 11.21
C HIS A 109 8.54 -10.84 10.06
N ASP A 110 9.06 -9.62 10.24
CA ASP A 110 9.93 -8.99 9.25
C ASP A 110 11.25 -9.75 9.05
N GLU A 111 11.84 -10.29 10.11
CA GLU A 111 13.02 -11.15 10.02
C GLU A 111 12.76 -12.45 9.25
N MET A 112 11.56 -13.05 9.39
CA MET A 112 11.15 -14.23 8.62
C MET A 112 10.98 -13.90 7.14
N ILE A 113 10.32 -12.79 6.81
CA ILE A 113 10.15 -12.31 5.43
C ILE A 113 11.51 -12.00 4.80
N GLN A 114 12.40 -11.33 5.52
CA GLN A 114 13.77 -11.03 5.07
C GLN A 114 14.59 -12.31 4.80
N ALA A 115 14.40 -13.36 5.61
CA ALA A 115 15.07 -14.63 5.40
C ALA A 115 14.59 -15.33 4.12
N ALA A 116 13.29 -15.33 3.85
CA ALA A 116 12.69 -15.90 2.64
C ALA A 116 13.09 -15.14 1.36
N ALA A 117 13.28 -13.82 1.47
CA ALA A 117 13.71 -12.96 0.37
C ALA A 117 15.09 -13.29 -0.20
N ARG A 118 15.87 -14.16 0.46
CA ARG A 118 17.12 -14.70 -0.13
C ARG A 118 16.87 -15.67 -1.27
N HIS A 119 15.63 -16.16 -1.41
CA HIS A 119 15.26 -17.21 -2.36
C HIS A 119 14.10 -16.81 -3.28
N ALA A 120 13.36 -15.75 -2.96
CA ALA A 120 12.24 -15.25 -3.75
C ALA A 120 12.33 -13.72 -3.88
N THR A 121 11.70 -13.18 -4.93
CA THR A 121 11.50 -11.74 -5.07
C THR A 121 10.25 -11.33 -4.29
N ILE A 122 10.45 -10.68 -3.15
CA ILE A 122 9.37 -10.24 -2.26
C ILE A 122 9.23 -8.73 -2.34
N ILE A 123 8.04 -8.24 -2.69
CA ILE A 123 7.71 -6.81 -2.67
C ILE A 123 6.72 -6.56 -1.53
N LYS A 124 7.15 -5.84 -0.48
CA LYS A 124 6.34 -5.56 0.69
C LYS A 124 6.07 -4.07 0.83
N SER A 125 4.80 -3.69 0.91
CA SER A 125 4.40 -2.30 1.15
C SER A 125 3.09 -2.22 1.92
N GLY A 126 3.01 -1.31 2.88
CA GLY A 126 1.76 -1.00 3.61
C GLY A 126 0.73 -0.25 2.75
N ASN A 127 1.14 0.26 1.60
CA ASN A 127 0.25 0.88 0.63
C ASN A 127 0.79 0.65 -0.79
N MET A 128 -0.03 0.06 -1.65
CA MET A 128 0.35 -0.30 -3.02
C MET A 128 0.02 0.77 -4.06
N SER A 129 -0.62 1.90 -3.70
CA SER A 129 -0.92 2.97 -4.66
C SER A 129 0.35 3.51 -5.30
N LEU A 130 0.41 3.51 -6.63
CA LEU A 130 1.53 4.09 -7.37
C LEU A 130 1.63 5.60 -7.11
N GLY A 131 0.51 6.31 -7.16
CA GLY A 131 0.48 7.76 -6.94
C GLY A 131 0.97 8.16 -5.55
N LEU A 132 0.55 7.41 -4.50
CA LEU A 132 1.04 7.66 -3.15
C LEU A 132 2.54 7.38 -3.02
N ASN A 133 3.03 6.29 -3.59
CA ASN A 133 4.44 5.95 -3.53
C ASN A 133 5.32 6.94 -4.33
N ILE A 134 4.81 7.49 -5.43
CA ILE A 134 5.45 8.63 -6.11
C ILE A 134 5.50 9.84 -5.17
N LEU A 135 4.39 10.16 -4.49
CA LEU A 135 4.36 11.27 -3.53
C LEU A 135 5.40 11.07 -2.42
N LEU A 136 5.51 9.86 -1.85
CA LEU A 136 6.53 9.52 -0.84
C LEU A 136 7.96 9.83 -1.32
N GLY A 137 8.33 9.36 -2.51
CA GLY A 137 9.66 9.62 -3.09
C GLY A 137 9.90 11.10 -3.38
N VAL A 138 8.89 11.80 -3.91
CA VAL A 138 8.99 13.24 -4.21
C VAL A 138 9.14 14.07 -2.93
N VAL A 139 8.35 13.80 -1.88
CA VAL A 139 8.45 14.55 -0.62
C VAL A 139 9.80 14.31 0.07
N GLN A 140 10.33 13.09 0.03
CA GLN A 140 11.65 12.82 0.58
C GLN A 140 12.75 13.60 -0.15
N ASN A 141 12.70 13.62 -1.48
CA ASN A 141 13.69 14.35 -2.27
C ASN A 141 13.54 15.88 -2.12
N ALA A 142 12.31 16.39 -2.04
CA ALA A 142 12.07 17.80 -1.75
C ALA A 142 12.63 18.18 -0.37
N SER A 143 12.37 17.36 0.65
CA SER A 143 12.80 17.61 2.02
C SER A 143 14.31 17.71 2.19
N LYS A 144 15.11 17.00 1.36
CA LYS A 144 16.58 17.10 1.37
C LYS A 144 17.11 18.50 1.02
N LEU A 145 16.30 19.31 0.36
CA LEU A 145 16.68 20.63 -0.15
C LEU A 145 16.23 21.77 0.77
N LEU A 146 15.46 21.44 1.81
CA LEU A 146 14.90 22.43 2.74
C LEU A 146 15.82 22.61 3.94
N ASP A 147 15.88 23.85 4.43
CA ASP A 147 16.61 24.21 5.65
C ASP A 147 15.65 24.33 6.86
N ASP A 148 16.22 24.63 8.04
CA ASP A 148 15.50 24.75 9.31
C ASP A 148 14.47 25.91 9.33
N ASN A 149 14.38 26.72 8.26
CA ASN A 149 13.39 27.79 8.15
C ASN A 149 12.03 27.31 7.64
N TRP A 150 11.93 26.07 7.19
CA TRP A 150 10.69 25.47 6.74
C TRP A 150 10.01 24.69 7.87
N SER A 151 8.69 24.76 7.89
CA SER A 151 7.84 23.84 8.66
C SER A 151 7.07 22.93 7.72
N VAL A 152 6.64 21.78 8.23
CA VAL A 152 5.93 20.78 7.43
C VAL A 152 4.59 20.47 8.06
N GLU A 153 3.55 20.45 7.25
CA GLU A 153 2.22 19.99 7.65
C GLU A 153 1.77 18.84 6.76
N ILE A 154 1.38 17.73 7.38
CA ILE A 154 0.77 16.58 6.74
C ILE A 154 -0.70 16.56 7.10
N SER A 155 -1.55 16.70 6.09
CA SER A 155 -3.00 16.66 6.27
C SER A 155 -3.59 15.43 5.60
N GLU A 156 -4.59 14.82 6.26
CA GLU A 156 -5.29 13.67 5.72
C GLU A 156 -6.80 13.79 5.87
N VAL A 157 -7.55 13.22 4.93
CA VAL A 157 -9.01 13.06 5.04
C VAL A 157 -9.35 11.59 4.82
N HIS A 158 -10.15 11.01 5.71
CA HIS A 158 -10.68 9.65 5.59
C HIS A 158 -12.15 9.58 5.99
N HIS A 159 -12.77 8.42 5.70
CA HIS A 159 -14.15 8.15 6.12
C HIS A 159 -14.30 8.20 7.65
N LYS A 160 -15.51 8.49 8.15
CA LYS A 160 -15.80 8.68 9.58
C LYS A 160 -15.52 7.46 10.47
N GLU A 161 -15.58 6.26 9.90
CA GLU A 161 -15.35 5.01 10.64
C GLU A 161 -13.87 4.72 10.94
N LYS A 162 -12.93 5.49 10.35
CA LYS A 162 -11.51 5.31 10.59
C LYS A 162 -11.13 5.76 11.99
N LYS A 163 -10.59 4.83 12.78
CA LYS A 163 -10.28 5.04 14.22
C LYS A 163 -8.88 5.60 14.46
N ASP A 164 -7.91 5.11 13.69
CA ASP A 164 -6.51 5.52 13.82
C ASP A 164 -6.29 6.94 13.26
N HIS A 165 -5.51 7.74 13.98
CA HIS A 165 -5.01 9.05 13.58
C HIS A 165 -3.64 9.34 14.24
N PRO A 166 -2.68 9.89 13.51
CA PRO A 166 -2.65 9.94 12.04
C PRO A 166 -2.73 8.54 11.42
N SER A 167 -3.19 8.45 10.17
CA SER A 167 -3.20 7.17 9.43
C SER A 167 -1.79 6.65 9.22
N GLY A 168 -1.67 5.33 8.99
CA GLY A 168 -0.38 4.73 8.62
C GLY A 168 0.28 5.40 7.40
N THR A 169 -0.53 5.86 6.43
CA THR A 169 -0.04 6.62 5.27
C THR A 169 0.50 8.00 5.65
N ALA A 170 -0.20 8.73 6.51
CA ALA A 170 0.27 10.02 6.99
C ALA A 170 1.58 9.88 7.79
N LEU A 171 1.68 8.86 8.66
CA LEU A 171 2.93 8.56 9.36
C LEU A 171 4.07 8.18 8.42
N SER A 172 3.78 7.43 7.35
CA SER A 172 4.77 7.12 6.31
C SER A 172 5.26 8.40 5.61
N LEU A 173 4.35 9.32 5.24
CA LEU A 173 4.72 10.61 4.68
C LEU A 173 5.64 11.39 5.63
N GLY A 174 5.30 11.42 6.92
CA GLY A 174 6.14 12.05 7.95
C GLY A 174 7.53 11.42 8.06
N SER A 175 7.61 10.09 7.99
CA SER A 175 8.89 9.37 8.02
C SER A 175 9.75 9.69 6.80
N PHE A 176 9.16 9.76 5.60
CA PHE A 176 9.89 10.13 4.37
C PHE A 176 10.36 11.58 4.40
N VAL A 177 9.55 12.51 4.91
CA VAL A 177 9.96 13.89 5.15
C VAL A 177 11.11 13.95 6.14
N ALA A 178 10.98 13.32 7.30
CA ALA A 178 12.00 13.29 8.36
C ALA A 178 13.33 12.70 7.87
N ASN A 179 13.26 11.59 7.10
CA ASN A 179 14.43 11.00 6.45
C ASN A 179 15.09 11.96 5.45
N GLY A 180 14.30 12.73 4.70
CA GLY A 180 14.83 13.73 3.78
C GLY A 180 15.54 14.87 4.50
N MET A 181 15.00 15.31 5.63
CA MET A 181 15.57 16.39 6.47
C MET A 181 16.67 15.90 7.42
N ASP A 182 16.96 14.61 7.47
CA ASP A 182 17.91 13.99 8.41
C ASP A 182 17.57 14.28 9.88
N ILE A 183 16.27 14.18 10.25
CA ILE A 183 15.75 14.41 11.59
C ILE A 183 14.98 13.17 12.10
N ASP A 184 14.86 13.04 13.42
CA ASP A 184 14.04 12.03 14.06
C ASP A 184 12.58 12.50 14.13
N LEU A 185 11.67 11.79 13.43
CA LEU A 185 10.25 12.08 13.41
C LEU A 185 9.63 12.09 14.82
N GLU A 186 10.03 11.17 15.71
CA GLU A 186 9.46 11.06 17.05
C GLU A 186 9.67 12.30 17.89
N ASN A 187 10.80 12.98 17.69
CA ASN A 187 11.15 14.21 18.39
C ASN A 187 10.54 15.49 17.76
N LYS A 188 10.01 15.38 16.54
CA LYS A 188 9.56 16.53 15.75
C LYS A 188 8.07 16.49 15.37
N LYS A 189 7.41 15.35 15.56
CA LYS A 189 5.99 15.22 15.23
C LYS A 189 5.10 15.96 16.22
N VAL A 190 4.11 16.67 15.68
CA VAL A 190 3.04 17.33 16.43
C VAL A 190 1.72 16.83 15.85
N ILE A 191 0.95 16.13 16.65
CA ILE A 191 -0.29 15.47 16.21
C ILE A 191 -1.48 16.22 16.78
N ASP A 192 -2.39 16.68 15.92
CA ASP A 192 -3.67 17.27 16.32
C ASP A 192 -4.76 16.18 16.43
N ASP A 193 -5.74 16.43 17.29
CA ASP A 193 -6.94 15.60 17.35
C ASP A 193 -7.73 15.64 16.04
N PRO A 194 -8.36 14.53 15.64
CA PRO A 194 -9.10 14.47 14.39
C PRO A 194 -10.37 15.34 14.43
N ILE A 195 -10.70 15.92 13.28
CA ILE A 195 -11.82 16.86 13.13
C ILE A 195 -12.83 16.30 12.13
N ASP A 196 -14.10 16.21 12.54
CA ASP A 196 -15.20 15.93 11.62
C ASP A 196 -15.50 17.14 10.74
N ILE A 197 -15.56 16.93 9.44
CA ILE A 197 -15.91 17.97 8.47
C ILE A 197 -17.10 17.53 7.61
N LYS A 198 -17.90 18.51 7.15
CA LYS A 198 -19.03 18.29 6.24
C LYS A 198 -18.66 18.70 4.82
N ASP A 199 -17.99 19.81 4.70
CA ASP A 199 -17.60 20.41 3.42
C ASP A 199 -16.22 19.88 2.97
N GLU A 200 -15.89 20.15 1.72
CA GLU A 200 -14.55 19.90 1.21
C GLU A 200 -13.55 20.88 1.79
N ILE A 201 -12.39 20.37 2.16
CA ILE A 201 -11.26 21.19 2.57
C ILE A 201 -10.22 21.26 1.45
N ASN A 202 -9.54 22.38 1.38
CA ASN A 202 -8.42 22.51 0.46
C ASN A 202 -7.16 21.96 1.10
N LEU A 203 -6.81 20.71 0.76
CA LEU A 203 -5.62 20.02 1.28
C LEU A 203 -4.29 20.67 0.87
N THR A 204 -4.31 21.66 -0.03
CA THR A 204 -3.08 22.40 -0.40
C THR A 204 -2.91 23.69 0.39
N LYS A 205 -3.76 23.92 1.39
CA LYS A 205 -3.67 25.07 2.31
C LYS A 205 -3.53 24.59 3.74
N MET A 206 -2.71 25.28 4.51
CA MET A 206 -2.67 25.08 5.95
C MET A 206 -4.04 25.36 6.56
N LYS A 207 -4.37 24.63 7.64
CA LYS A 207 -5.53 24.94 8.47
C LYS A 207 -5.44 26.39 8.95
N GLU A 208 -6.53 27.13 8.84
CA GLU A 208 -6.57 28.51 9.29
C GLU A 208 -6.24 28.61 10.78
N GLY A 209 -5.35 29.52 11.14
CA GLY A 209 -4.89 29.72 12.52
C GLY A 209 -3.87 28.67 13.01
N LEU A 210 -3.47 27.71 12.18
CA LEU A 210 -2.44 26.73 12.53
C LEU A 210 -1.05 27.39 12.47
N VAL A 211 -0.33 27.29 13.57
CA VAL A 211 1.07 27.74 13.67
C VAL A 211 1.92 26.58 14.14
N ARG A 212 2.86 26.15 13.29
CA ARG A 212 3.87 25.17 13.63
C ARG A 212 5.20 25.86 13.95
N LYS A 213 5.95 25.30 14.88
CA LYS A 213 7.32 25.76 15.10
C LYS A 213 8.17 25.33 13.91
N LYS A 214 9.16 26.14 13.56
CA LYS A 214 10.13 25.78 12.52
C LYS A 214 10.82 24.46 12.87
N GLY A 215 10.93 23.56 11.88
CA GLY A 215 11.47 22.22 12.04
C GLY A 215 10.51 21.20 12.63
N ASP A 216 9.26 21.56 12.99
CA ASP A 216 8.24 20.59 13.38
C ASP A 216 7.58 19.96 12.14
N ILE A 217 7.13 18.71 12.28
CA ILE A 217 6.27 18.00 11.31
C ILE A 217 4.90 17.83 11.95
N GLY A 218 3.93 18.62 11.46
CA GLY A 218 2.56 18.61 11.93
C GLY A 218 1.71 17.55 11.24
N PHE A 219 0.69 17.04 11.95
CA PHE A 219 -0.29 16.10 11.44
C PHE A 219 -1.70 16.59 11.77
N SER A 220 -2.49 16.88 10.74
CA SER A 220 -3.91 17.21 10.86
C SER A 220 -4.76 16.14 10.21
N SER A 221 -5.65 15.53 10.99
CA SER A 221 -6.54 14.46 10.53
C SER A 221 -7.96 14.96 10.42
N TYR A 222 -8.61 14.69 9.29
CA TYR A 222 -10.01 15.03 9.04
C TYR A 222 -10.84 13.79 8.75
N ARG A 223 -12.12 13.84 9.11
CA ARG A 223 -13.07 12.75 8.87
C ARG A 223 -14.25 13.27 8.06
N LYS A 224 -14.49 12.65 6.90
CA LYS A 224 -15.58 12.98 5.98
C LYS A 224 -16.19 11.70 5.40
N GLU A 225 -17.51 11.66 5.28
CA GLU A 225 -18.18 10.51 4.69
C GLU A 225 -17.78 10.29 3.22
N GLY A 226 -17.59 9.03 2.83
CA GLY A 226 -17.31 8.62 1.45
C GLY A 226 -15.87 8.79 0.97
N VAL A 227 -14.96 9.39 1.75
CA VAL A 227 -13.57 9.57 1.35
C VAL A 227 -12.77 8.28 1.57
N VAL A 228 -12.05 7.83 0.55
CA VAL A 228 -11.20 6.63 0.59
C VAL A 228 -9.93 6.90 1.40
N GLY A 229 -9.28 8.03 1.11
CA GLY A 229 -8.07 8.48 1.79
C GLY A 229 -7.30 9.50 0.95
N ASP A 230 -7.39 10.76 1.33
CA ASP A 230 -6.68 11.86 0.69
C ASP A 230 -5.55 12.33 1.61
N HIS A 231 -4.43 12.67 1.04
CA HIS A 231 -3.24 13.06 1.80
C HIS A 231 -2.54 14.22 1.12
N SER A 232 -2.01 15.14 1.92
CA SER A 232 -1.14 16.20 1.43
C SER A 232 0.05 16.44 2.34
N VAL A 233 1.13 16.92 1.77
CA VAL A 233 2.28 17.48 2.47
C VAL A 233 2.47 18.90 2.02
N ILE A 234 2.49 19.81 2.98
CA ILE A 234 2.71 21.23 2.77
C ILE A 234 4.03 21.62 3.43
N PHE A 235 4.94 22.12 2.66
CA PHE A 235 6.16 22.78 3.14
C PHE A 235 5.91 24.29 3.17
N GLU A 236 6.02 24.88 4.33
CA GLU A 236 5.78 26.32 4.55
C GLU A 236 7.11 27.02 4.86
N GLY A 237 7.54 27.88 3.95
CA GLY A 237 8.73 28.71 4.08
C GLY A 237 8.40 30.17 4.35
N ASN A 238 9.39 31.05 4.25
CA ASN A 238 9.19 32.50 4.39
C ASN A 238 8.53 33.07 3.11
N ASN A 239 7.24 33.40 3.16
CA ASN A 239 6.44 33.94 2.06
C ASN A 239 6.23 33.02 0.85
N GLU A 240 6.50 31.73 0.98
CA GLU A 240 6.24 30.75 -0.08
C GLU A 240 5.79 29.42 0.53
N ARG A 241 5.15 28.62 -0.30
CA ARG A 241 4.62 27.31 0.08
C ARG A 241 4.73 26.33 -1.08
N ILE A 242 5.13 25.10 -0.76
CA ILE A 242 5.02 23.97 -1.68
C ILE A 242 3.97 23.03 -1.12
N ALA A 243 2.98 22.66 -1.93
CA ALA A 243 1.94 21.72 -1.53
C ALA A 243 1.88 20.57 -2.54
N LEU A 244 1.97 19.35 -2.04
CA LEU A 244 1.90 18.10 -2.80
C LEU A 244 0.76 17.26 -2.25
N ALA A 245 -0.15 16.79 -3.09
CA ALA A 245 -1.32 16.05 -2.65
C ALA A 245 -1.56 14.79 -3.48
N HIS A 246 -2.11 13.77 -2.84
CA HIS A 246 -2.62 12.56 -3.44
C HIS A 246 -4.08 12.39 -3.03
N ILE A 247 -4.97 12.21 -4.01
CA ILE A 247 -6.41 12.00 -3.85
C ILE A 247 -6.74 10.60 -4.33
N ALA A 248 -7.34 9.78 -3.47
CA ALA A 248 -7.75 8.43 -3.80
C ALA A 248 -9.23 8.39 -4.18
N GLU A 249 -9.54 8.33 -5.47
CA GLU A 249 -10.92 8.29 -5.96
C GLU A 249 -11.57 6.91 -5.77
N SER A 250 -10.79 5.83 -5.82
CA SER A 250 -11.27 4.46 -5.63
C SER A 250 -10.18 3.55 -5.05
N ARG A 251 -10.54 2.30 -4.70
CA ARG A 251 -9.58 1.31 -4.17
C ARG A 251 -8.82 0.52 -5.24
N ASP A 252 -9.20 0.63 -6.50
CA ASP A 252 -8.53 -0.05 -7.61
C ASP A 252 -7.08 0.42 -7.81
N ILE A 253 -6.74 1.63 -7.35
CA ILE A 253 -5.36 2.13 -7.33
C ILE A 253 -4.39 1.19 -6.58
N PHE A 254 -4.85 0.54 -5.50
CA PHE A 254 -4.04 -0.41 -4.74
C PHE A 254 -3.86 -1.73 -5.49
N ALA A 255 -4.94 -2.23 -6.13
CA ALA A 255 -4.89 -3.43 -6.94
C ALA A 255 -3.97 -3.24 -8.17
N ASN A 256 -4.09 -2.12 -8.85
CA ASN A 256 -3.24 -1.76 -9.99
C ASN A 256 -1.76 -1.67 -9.59
N GLY A 257 -1.47 -1.09 -8.43
CA GLY A 257 -0.11 -1.04 -7.91
C GLY A 257 0.47 -2.41 -7.56
N ALA A 258 -0.33 -3.29 -6.94
CA ALA A 258 0.10 -4.65 -6.62
C ALA A 258 0.35 -5.48 -7.90
N LEU A 259 -0.49 -5.35 -8.93
CA LEU A 259 -0.28 -5.98 -10.24
C LEU A 259 0.98 -5.45 -10.93
N LYS A 260 1.24 -4.14 -10.84
CA LYS A 260 2.48 -3.54 -11.34
C LYS A 260 3.70 -4.09 -10.62
N ALA A 261 3.63 -4.24 -9.29
CA ALA A 261 4.70 -4.83 -8.48
C ALA A 261 4.96 -6.30 -8.89
N ALA A 262 3.89 -7.09 -9.08
CA ALA A 262 4.01 -8.49 -9.55
C ALA A 262 4.70 -8.58 -10.92
N SER A 263 4.37 -7.68 -11.85
CA SER A 263 5.04 -7.63 -13.16
C SER A 263 6.50 -7.21 -13.07
N TRP A 264 6.78 -6.19 -12.26
CA TRP A 264 8.14 -5.68 -12.06
C TRP A 264 9.06 -6.74 -11.43
N GLY A 265 8.51 -7.55 -10.52
CA GLY A 265 9.25 -8.58 -9.81
C GLY A 265 9.72 -9.75 -10.69
N GLN A 266 9.10 -9.98 -11.87
CA GLN A 266 9.44 -11.11 -12.74
C GLN A 266 10.89 -11.10 -13.22
N ASP A 267 11.45 -9.91 -13.41
CA ASP A 267 12.81 -9.72 -13.93
C ASP A 267 13.81 -9.36 -12.82
N LYS A 268 13.46 -9.60 -11.54
CA LYS A 268 14.31 -9.23 -10.39
C LYS A 268 14.93 -10.44 -9.73
N GLU A 269 16.17 -10.25 -9.29
CA GLU A 269 16.84 -11.21 -8.44
C GLU A 269 16.10 -11.36 -7.09
N PRO A 270 16.25 -12.52 -6.41
CA PRO A 270 15.71 -12.68 -5.06
C PRO A 270 16.14 -11.54 -4.14
N GLY A 271 15.19 -10.97 -3.41
CA GLY A 271 15.41 -9.83 -2.53
C GLY A 271 14.12 -9.34 -1.89
N LEU A 272 14.26 -8.51 -0.84
CA LEU A 272 13.15 -7.78 -0.24
C LEU A 272 13.12 -6.37 -0.81
N TYR A 273 12.05 -6.05 -1.48
CA TYR A 273 11.82 -4.80 -2.19
C TYR A 273 10.60 -4.06 -1.64
N THR A 274 10.55 -2.79 -1.94
CA THR A 274 9.45 -1.88 -1.62
C THR A 274 8.81 -1.33 -2.89
N MET A 275 7.71 -0.60 -2.75
CA MET A 275 7.15 0.13 -3.88
C MET A 275 8.05 1.28 -4.37
N GLN A 276 9.00 1.75 -3.55
CA GLN A 276 10.00 2.74 -4.00
C GLN A 276 10.95 2.10 -5.02
N ASP A 277 11.40 0.87 -4.78
CA ASP A 277 12.23 0.11 -5.72
C ASP A 277 11.49 -0.16 -7.04
N VAL A 278 10.18 -0.51 -6.96
CA VAL A 278 9.32 -0.71 -8.14
C VAL A 278 9.22 0.54 -9.01
N LEU A 279 9.27 1.73 -8.40
CA LEU A 279 9.16 3.02 -9.06
C LEU A 279 10.52 3.61 -9.46
N GLY A 280 11.65 3.08 -8.95
CA GLY A 280 13.00 3.52 -9.27
C GLY A 280 13.48 4.74 -8.49
N PHE A 281 12.97 4.93 -7.25
CA PHE A 281 13.43 5.96 -6.32
C PHE A 281 14.67 5.52 -5.55
#